data_a3b67e94ff1d9c744718c36a2f4a2a86
#
_entry.id   a3b67e94ff1d9c744718c36a2f4a2a86
#
_cell.length_a   1.000
_cell.length_b   1.000
_cell.length_c   1.000
_cell.angle_alpha   90.00
_cell.angle_beta   90.00
_cell.angle_gamma   90.00
#
_symmetry.space_group_name_H-M   'P 1'
#
loop_
_entity.id
_entity.type
_entity.pdbx_description
1 polymer ?
#
loop_
_entity_poly.entity_id
_entity_poly.type
_entity_poly.pdbx_seq_one_letter_code
_entity_poly.pdbx_strand_id
1 'polypeptide(L)'
;KLSRDELLNEGKNVYYKGKRLYHKGEAVEQVSSMIFKASKYVLGYNGWEDEQTHSILAELHSEPFDIPTLRTLSDSYLIDKNHLYYIPPSYPVRDEGFRVPVSKEELSSIRVFTKFVVVGSTVYYERKPEKRYDAATFEVIPAHQYYQYDKKGIYNWDYKLPFRYTKRPEYGKNLFFIDEKDLFIYENQAYYRDYEDSLYAKNLT
;
A
#
# COMPACT_ATOMS: atom_id res chain seq x y z
N LYS A 1 2.67 10.75 11.64
CA LYS A 1 3.52 11.95 11.68
C LYS A 1 4.26 11.92 13.00
N LEU A 2 5.57 11.68 12.94
CA LEU A 2 6.41 11.67 14.12
C LEU A 2 6.38 13.05 14.80
N SER A 3 6.19 13.08 16.10
CA SER A 3 6.29 14.32 16.86
C SER A 3 7.73 14.81 16.87
N ARG A 4 7.92 16.11 17.05
CA ARG A 4 9.25 16.70 17.14
C ARG A 4 10.05 16.09 18.32
N ASP A 5 9.38 15.74 19.38
CA ASP A 5 10.00 15.23 20.61
C ASP A 5 10.45 13.77 20.48
N GLU A 6 9.77 12.98 19.63
CA GLU A 6 10.20 11.60 19.32
C GLU A 6 11.50 11.55 18.51
N LEU A 7 11.88 12.64 17.86
CA LEU A 7 13.08 12.74 17.01
C LEU A 7 14.21 13.57 17.64
N LEU A 8 13.99 14.17 18.83
CA LEU A 8 14.99 14.93 19.54
C LEU A 8 15.88 14.01 20.39
N ASN A 9 17.00 13.63 19.81
CA ASN A 9 18.09 13.01 20.54
C ASN A 9 19.30 13.94 20.53
N GLU A 10 19.40 14.79 21.54
CA GLU A 10 20.60 15.61 21.77
C GLU A 10 21.84 14.71 21.85
N GLY A 11 22.84 15.00 21.02
CA GLY A 11 24.06 14.22 20.91
C GLY A 11 23.99 12.98 20.00
N LYS A 12 22.84 12.73 19.37
CA LYS A 12 22.61 11.55 18.53
C LYS A 12 22.57 11.88 17.03
N ASN A 13 22.62 10.84 16.21
CA ASN A 13 22.67 10.98 14.75
C ASN A 13 21.44 11.64 14.13
N VAL A 14 20.33 11.78 14.85
CA VAL A 14 19.08 12.40 14.39
C VAL A 14 18.72 13.59 15.26
N TYR A 15 18.52 14.76 14.66
CA TYR A 15 18.16 15.97 15.40
C TYR A 15 17.42 16.99 14.51
N TYR A 16 16.66 17.89 15.15
CA TYR A 16 16.08 19.05 14.48
C TYR A 16 16.98 20.29 14.59
N LYS A 17 17.12 20.98 13.46
CA LYS A 17 17.63 22.35 13.43
C LYS A 17 16.55 23.26 12.87
N GLY A 18 15.89 24.01 13.75
CA GLY A 18 14.68 24.73 13.38
C GLY A 18 13.54 23.77 13.01
N LYS A 19 13.03 23.89 11.79
CA LYS A 19 11.97 23.02 11.25
C LYS A 19 12.50 21.84 10.41
N ARG A 20 13.82 21.75 10.24
CA ARG A 20 14.45 20.69 9.43
C ARG A 20 14.99 19.57 10.29
N LEU A 21 14.73 18.36 9.86
CA LEU A 21 15.32 17.15 10.42
C LEU A 21 16.69 16.91 9.78
N TYR A 22 17.63 16.45 10.60
CA TYR A 22 18.99 16.07 10.19
C TYR A 22 19.28 14.66 10.68
N HIS A 23 20.04 13.93 9.86
CA HIS A 23 20.62 12.65 10.24
C HIS A 23 22.10 12.67 9.84
N LYS A 24 23.00 12.36 10.78
CA LYS A 24 24.46 12.41 10.58
C LYS A 24 24.97 13.75 9.97
N GLY A 25 24.36 14.85 10.37
CA GLY A 25 24.72 16.18 9.89
C GLY A 25 24.14 16.58 8.53
N GLU A 26 23.43 15.70 7.85
CA GLU A 26 22.78 15.95 6.56
C GLU A 26 21.28 16.18 6.75
N ALA A 27 20.71 17.13 6.01
CA ALA A 27 19.28 17.38 6.02
C ALA A 27 18.53 16.22 5.37
N VAL A 28 17.46 15.75 6.00
CA VAL A 28 16.61 14.70 5.46
C VAL A 28 15.21 15.21 5.15
N GLU A 29 14.60 14.65 4.13
CA GLU A 29 13.25 14.94 3.66
C GLU A 29 12.34 13.76 3.97
N GLN A 30 11.18 14.03 4.53
CA GLN A 30 10.18 13.01 4.76
C GLN A 30 9.49 12.64 3.43
N VAL A 31 9.58 11.36 3.05
CA VAL A 31 8.96 10.81 1.83
C VAL A 31 7.57 10.25 2.14
N SER A 32 7.43 9.52 3.27
CA SER A 32 6.16 9.02 3.80
C SER A 32 6.13 9.14 5.32
N SER A 33 5.07 8.68 5.96
CA SER A 33 4.98 8.67 7.43
C SER A 33 6.16 7.98 8.12
N MET A 34 6.76 6.99 7.45
CA MET A 34 7.77 6.10 8.01
C MET A 34 9.11 6.16 7.27
N ILE A 35 9.20 6.87 6.14
CA ILE A 35 10.36 6.87 5.27
C ILE A 35 10.88 8.29 5.07
N PHE A 36 12.20 8.41 5.16
CA PHE A 36 12.93 9.65 4.95
C PHE A 36 14.05 9.42 3.93
N LYS A 37 14.45 10.46 3.22
CA LYS A 37 15.58 10.42 2.30
C LYS A 37 16.56 11.53 2.58
N ALA A 38 17.85 11.22 2.43
CA ALA A 38 18.96 12.14 2.37
C ALA A 38 19.51 12.18 0.94
N SER A 39 20.63 12.80 0.70
CA SER A 39 21.21 12.86 -0.66
C SER A 39 21.69 11.51 -1.19
N LYS A 40 22.07 10.59 -0.30
CA LYS A 40 22.75 9.33 -0.65
C LYS A 40 22.10 8.07 -0.08
N TYR A 41 21.12 8.19 0.80
CA TYR A 41 20.52 7.05 1.48
C TYR A 41 19.05 7.31 1.82
N VAL A 42 18.34 6.23 2.07
CA VAL A 42 16.96 6.23 2.53
C VAL A 42 16.92 5.67 3.94
N LEU A 43 16.09 6.24 4.78
CA LEU A 43 15.94 5.89 6.18
C LEU A 43 14.53 5.40 6.43
N GLY A 44 14.42 4.33 7.20
CA GLY A 44 13.16 3.85 7.77
C GLY A 44 13.05 4.21 9.24
N TYR A 45 11.83 4.50 9.72
CA TYR A 45 11.57 4.68 11.13
C TYR A 45 11.62 3.35 11.87
N ASN A 46 12.47 3.26 12.89
CA ASN A 46 12.71 2.03 13.62
C ASN A 46 11.78 1.83 14.83
N GLY A 47 11.09 2.89 15.27
CA GLY A 47 10.16 2.82 16.41
C GLY A 47 10.82 2.76 17.78
N TRP A 48 12.02 2.21 17.82
CA TRP A 48 12.84 2.04 19.02
C TRP A 48 14.20 2.65 18.78
N GLU A 49 14.76 3.23 19.82
CA GLU A 49 16.12 3.69 19.79
C GLU A 49 17.05 2.47 19.66
N ASP A 50 17.85 2.44 18.60
CA ASP A 50 18.87 1.42 18.44
C ASP A 50 19.93 1.59 19.55
N GLU A 51 20.18 0.53 20.33
CA GLU A 51 21.06 0.57 21.49
C GLU A 51 22.50 0.95 21.15
N GLN A 52 22.95 0.67 19.92
CA GLN A 52 24.31 0.95 19.48
C GLN A 52 24.45 2.34 18.87
N THR A 53 23.51 2.71 18.01
CA THR A 53 23.56 3.97 17.25
C THR A 53 22.76 5.09 17.91
N HIS A 54 21.92 4.75 18.87
CA HIS A 54 20.96 5.66 19.49
C HIS A 54 20.09 6.41 18.47
N SER A 55 19.78 5.79 17.36
CA SER A 55 18.97 6.37 16.31
C SER A 55 17.64 5.65 16.20
N ILE A 56 16.58 6.45 16.08
CA ILE A 56 15.23 5.94 15.75
C ILE A 56 15.02 5.78 14.25
N LEU A 57 16.00 6.18 13.43
CA LEU A 57 16.01 5.99 11.99
C LEU A 57 17.13 5.03 11.63
N ALA A 58 16.80 4.01 10.84
CA ALA A 58 17.74 3.04 10.29
C ALA A 58 17.91 3.24 8.79
N GLU A 59 19.12 3.11 8.30
CA GLU A 59 19.38 3.11 6.85
C GLU A 59 18.80 1.87 6.21
N LEU A 60 18.09 2.05 5.09
CA LEU A 60 17.60 0.98 4.25
C LEU A 60 18.63 0.68 3.18
N HIS A 61 19.26 -0.49 3.26
CA HIS A 61 20.39 -0.85 2.42
C HIS A 61 20.05 -1.85 1.31
N SER A 62 18.89 -2.52 1.41
CA SER A 62 18.53 -3.62 0.51
C SER A 62 18.33 -3.19 -0.94
N GLU A 63 18.11 -1.87 -1.19
CA GLU A 63 17.68 -1.44 -2.50
C GLU A 63 18.47 -0.22 -3.02
N PRO A 64 18.90 -0.26 -4.29
CA PRO A 64 19.54 0.87 -4.94
C PRO A 64 18.48 1.91 -5.37
N PHE A 65 17.95 2.68 -4.43
CA PHE A 65 16.99 3.75 -4.71
C PHE A 65 17.59 4.82 -5.65
N ASP A 66 16.82 5.24 -6.64
CA ASP A 66 17.08 6.50 -7.33
C ASP A 66 16.51 7.65 -6.49
N ILE A 67 17.31 8.10 -5.53
CA ILE A 67 16.91 9.06 -4.49
C ILE A 67 16.31 10.37 -5.06
N PRO A 68 16.87 10.96 -6.12
CA PRO A 68 16.31 12.19 -6.69
C PRO A 68 14.86 12.06 -7.15
N THR A 69 14.46 10.91 -7.63
CA THR A 69 13.10 10.66 -8.14
C THR A 69 12.21 9.89 -7.19
N LEU A 70 12.75 9.46 -6.03
CA LEU A 70 12.00 8.70 -5.03
C LEU A 70 10.86 9.53 -4.44
N ARG A 71 9.66 8.97 -4.50
CA ARG A 71 8.44 9.54 -3.94
C ARG A 71 7.50 8.47 -3.42
N THR A 72 6.59 8.84 -2.53
CA THR A 72 5.53 7.96 -2.06
C THR A 72 4.39 7.84 -3.06
N LEU A 73 3.79 6.67 -3.12
CA LEU A 73 2.49 6.42 -3.77
C LEU A 73 1.40 6.16 -2.72
N SER A 74 1.76 5.52 -1.61
CA SER A 74 0.90 5.27 -0.44
C SER A 74 1.80 5.01 0.77
N ASP A 75 1.20 4.73 1.92
CA ASP A 75 1.97 4.41 3.13
C ASP A 75 2.86 3.17 2.99
N SER A 76 2.56 2.29 2.03
CA SER A 76 3.28 1.03 1.81
C SER A 76 4.08 1.00 0.50
N TYR A 77 3.80 1.89 -0.44
CA TYR A 77 4.43 1.86 -1.76
C TYR A 77 5.19 3.14 -2.05
N LEU A 78 6.45 2.97 -2.40
CA LEU A 78 7.32 4.02 -2.93
C LEU A 78 7.64 3.73 -4.40
N ILE A 79 8.00 4.75 -5.12
CA ILE A 79 8.42 4.63 -6.52
C ILE A 79 9.55 5.61 -6.82
N ASP A 80 10.48 5.17 -7.64
CA ASP A 80 11.42 6.04 -8.35
C ASP A 80 11.24 5.86 -9.88
N LYS A 81 12.12 6.42 -10.66
CA LYS A 81 12.04 6.31 -12.14
C LYS A 81 12.26 4.90 -12.69
N ASN A 82 12.78 3.97 -11.88
CA ASN A 82 13.19 2.63 -12.32
C ASN A 82 12.38 1.53 -11.66
N HIS A 83 11.90 1.74 -10.42
CA HIS A 83 11.34 0.68 -9.60
C HIS A 83 10.16 1.14 -8.76
N LEU A 84 9.21 0.24 -8.56
CA LEU A 84 8.23 0.26 -7.49
C LEU A 84 8.80 -0.52 -6.30
N TYR A 85 8.64 0.02 -5.10
CA TYR A 85 9.05 -0.60 -3.85
C TYR A 85 7.85 -0.81 -2.95
N TYR A 86 7.82 -1.93 -2.26
CA TYR A 86 6.91 -2.16 -1.16
C TYR A 86 7.69 -2.14 0.15
N ILE A 87 7.31 -1.25 1.05
CA ILE A 87 7.86 -1.15 2.39
C ILE A 87 6.67 -1.31 3.34
N PRO A 88 6.59 -2.44 4.07
CA PRO A 88 5.47 -2.68 4.97
C PRO A 88 5.39 -1.56 6.02
N PRO A 89 4.20 -1.04 6.32
CA PRO A 89 3.98 -0.05 7.36
C PRO A 89 4.01 -0.71 8.74
N SER A 90 5.10 -1.40 9.05
CA SER A 90 5.30 -2.10 10.31
C SER A 90 6.41 -1.43 11.12
N TYR A 91 6.29 -1.49 12.42
CA TYR A 91 7.32 -1.10 13.36
C TYR A 91 8.17 -2.31 13.77
N PRO A 92 9.48 -2.25 13.68
CA PRO A 92 10.30 -1.29 12.94
C PRO A 92 10.14 -1.46 11.42
N VAL A 93 10.44 -0.41 10.65
CA VAL A 93 10.56 -0.54 9.19
C VAL A 93 11.77 -1.44 8.92
N ARG A 94 11.48 -2.65 8.47
CA ARG A 94 12.54 -3.63 8.18
C ARG A 94 12.97 -3.48 6.73
N ASP A 95 14.27 -3.66 6.52
CA ASP A 95 14.92 -3.65 5.21
C ASP A 95 14.63 -4.94 4.41
N GLU A 96 13.39 -5.40 4.44
CA GLU A 96 12.92 -6.53 3.65
C GLU A 96 12.28 -6.05 2.35
N GLY A 97 12.93 -5.07 1.70
CA GLY A 97 12.39 -4.41 0.53
C GLY A 97 12.07 -5.37 -0.61
N PHE A 98 10.85 -5.27 -1.11
CA PHE A 98 10.46 -5.87 -2.38
C PHE A 98 10.48 -4.78 -3.44
N ARG A 99 11.09 -5.04 -4.59
CA ARG A 99 11.09 -4.12 -5.72
C ARG A 99 10.63 -4.79 -7.00
N VAL A 100 9.99 -4.00 -7.84
CA VAL A 100 9.58 -4.38 -9.19
C VAL A 100 10.13 -3.35 -10.16
N PRO A 101 10.86 -3.75 -11.21
CA PRO A 101 11.22 -2.81 -12.27
C PRO A 101 9.96 -2.25 -12.93
N VAL A 102 9.98 -0.97 -13.24
CA VAL A 102 8.88 -0.29 -13.95
C VAL A 102 9.42 0.44 -15.15
N SER A 103 8.73 0.32 -16.27
CA SER A 103 9.04 1.09 -17.46
C SER A 103 8.49 2.52 -17.37
N LYS A 104 8.97 3.40 -18.21
CA LYS A 104 8.49 4.79 -18.28
C LYS A 104 6.99 4.87 -18.62
N GLU A 105 6.53 3.96 -19.47
CA GLU A 105 5.13 3.84 -19.87
C GLU A 105 4.26 3.41 -18.69
N GLU A 106 4.71 2.42 -17.92
CA GLU A 106 4.02 1.92 -16.73
C GLU A 106 3.94 2.97 -15.64
N LEU A 107 4.98 3.80 -15.47
CA LEU A 107 4.97 4.90 -14.48
C LEU A 107 3.75 5.82 -14.62
N SER A 108 3.28 6.06 -15.86
CA SER A 108 2.14 6.93 -16.13
C SER A 108 0.78 6.25 -15.88
N SER A 109 0.74 4.95 -15.79
CA SER A 109 -0.48 4.12 -15.66
C SER A 109 -0.63 3.41 -14.32
N ILE A 110 0.25 3.68 -13.36
CA ILE A 110 0.17 3.09 -12.03
C ILE A 110 -1.12 3.51 -11.33
N ARG A 111 -1.88 2.53 -10.84
CA ARG A 111 -3.03 2.74 -9.98
C ARG A 111 -2.73 2.18 -8.61
N VAL A 112 -2.96 2.99 -7.58
CA VAL A 112 -2.63 2.65 -6.19
C VAL A 112 -3.89 2.55 -5.37
N PHE A 113 -4.00 1.47 -4.64
CA PHE A 113 -5.01 1.21 -3.64
C PHE A 113 -4.30 0.96 -2.29
N THR A 114 -5.01 0.90 -1.21
CA THR A 114 -4.41 0.82 0.14
C THR A 114 -3.34 -0.28 0.25
N LYS A 115 -3.64 -1.50 -0.19
CA LYS A 115 -2.73 -2.65 -0.13
C LYS A 115 -2.39 -3.23 -1.50
N PHE A 116 -3.01 -2.71 -2.54
CA PHE A 116 -2.79 -3.17 -3.90
C PHE A 116 -2.18 -2.06 -4.75
N VAL A 117 -1.40 -2.46 -5.72
CA VAL A 117 -0.93 -1.58 -6.78
C VAL A 117 -1.01 -2.30 -8.12
N VAL A 118 -1.43 -1.58 -9.14
CA VAL A 118 -1.45 -2.07 -10.52
C VAL A 118 -0.33 -1.39 -11.28
N VAL A 119 0.56 -2.22 -11.85
CA VAL A 119 1.66 -1.78 -12.70
C VAL A 119 1.55 -2.53 -14.02
N GLY A 120 1.35 -1.81 -15.11
CA GLY A 120 1.15 -2.42 -16.42
C GLY A 120 -0.01 -3.44 -16.42
N SER A 121 0.29 -4.68 -16.73
CA SER A 121 -0.67 -5.78 -16.76
C SER A 121 -0.75 -6.60 -15.47
N THR A 122 -0.11 -6.17 -14.40
CA THR A 122 0.02 -6.95 -13.16
C THR A 122 -0.59 -6.20 -11.98
N VAL A 123 -1.38 -6.91 -11.19
CA VAL A 123 -1.84 -6.48 -9.87
C VAL A 123 -0.89 -7.05 -8.83
N TYR A 124 -0.38 -6.21 -7.94
CA TYR A 124 0.42 -6.63 -6.80
C TYR A 124 -0.38 -6.44 -5.51
N TYR A 125 -0.37 -7.45 -4.68
CA TYR A 125 -0.79 -7.36 -3.29
C TYR A 125 0.46 -7.45 -2.42
N GLU A 126 0.78 -6.36 -1.74
CA GLU A 126 2.02 -6.25 -0.99
C GLU A 126 3.24 -6.57 -1.88
N ARG A 127 3.86 -7.73 -1.67
CA ARG A 127 5.07 -8.16 -2.40
C ARG A 127 4.78 -9.12 -3.55
N LYS A 128 3.53 -9.59 -3.70
CA LYS A 128 3.20 -10.71 -4.58
C LYS A 128 2.43 -10.27 -5.80
N PRO A 129 2.85 -10.70 -7.00
CA PRO A 129 2.02 -10.55 -8.19
C PRO A 129 0.81 -11.48 -8.10
N GLU A 130 -0.38 -10.93 -8.29
CA GLU A 130 -1.65 -11.62 -8.17
C GLU A 130 -2.23 -11.92 -9.56
N LYS A 131 -2.00 -13.12 -10.07
CA LYS A 131 -2.42 -13.57 -11.40
C LYS A 131 -3.93 -13.75 -11.56
N ARG A 132 -4.67 -13.83 -10.46
CA ARG A 132 -6.13 -14.03 -10.48
C ARG A 132 -6.89 -12.86 -11.04
N TYR A 133 -6.40 -11.66 -10.83
CA TYR A 133 -7.06 -10.42 -11.23
C TYR A 133 -6.80 -10.07 -12.70
N ASP A 134 -7.75 -9.35 -13.28
CA ASP A 134 -7.56 -8.65 -14.55
C ASP A 134 -7.10 -7.22 -14.27
N ALA A 135 -5.83 -6.96 -14.47
CA ALA A 135 -5.23 -5.68 -14.12
C ALA A 135 -5.92 -4.48 -14.80
N ALA A 136 -6.37 -4.65 -16.04
CA ALA A 136 -7.00 -3.56 -16.80
C ALA A 136 -8.33 -3.08 -16.18
N THR A 137 -9.01 -3.97 -15.46
CA THR A 137 -10.33 -3.69 -14.90
C THR A 137 -10.41 -3.85 -13.38
N PHE A 138 -9.27 -4.09 -12.75
CA PHE A 138 -9.17 -4.25 -11.30
C PHE A 138 -9.51 -2.95 -10.56
N GLU A 139 -10.34 -3.07 -9.54
CA GLU A 139 -10.71 -1.99 -8.64
C GLU A 139 -10.85 -2.54 -7.20
N VAL A 140 -10.64 -1.65 -6.23
CA VAL A 140 -10.93 -1.91 -4.81
C VAL A 140 -12.19 -1.13 -4.45
N ILE A 141 -13.10 -1.76 -3.71
CA ILE A 141 -14.36 -1.10 -3.33
C ILE A 141 -14.05 -0.01 -2.30
N PRO A 142 -14.44 1.25 -2.57
CA PRO A 142 -14.25 2.34 -1.64
C PRO A 142 -14.84 2.03 -0.26
N ALA A 143 -14.15 2.37 0.81
CA ALA A 143 -14.50 2.09 2.21
C ALA A 143 -14.54 0.59 2.61
N HIS A 144 -14.42 -0.34 1.66
CA HIS A 144 -14.42 -1.78 1.88
C HIS A 144 -13.17 -2.43 1.28
N GLN A 145 -12.00 -2.05 1.75
CA GLN A 145 -10.70 -2.46 1.21
C GLN A 145 -10.45 -3.98 1.15
N TYR A 146 -11.29 -4.76 1.84
CA TYR A 146 -11.25 -6.22 1.79
C TYR A 146 -11.92 -6.80 0.55
N TYR A 147 -12.68 -5.98 -0.19
CA TYR A 147 -13.38 -6.40 -1.39
C TYR A 147 -12.81 -5.71 -2.63
N GLN A 148 -12.52 -6.53 -3.61
CA GLN A 148 -12.00 -6.12 -4.92
C GLN A 148 -12.92 -6.67 -6.00
N TYR A 149 -12.91 -6.05 -7.16
CA TYR A 149 -13.61 -6.56 -8.34
C TYR A 149 -12.85 -6.27 -9.63
N ASP A 150 -13.11 -7.10 -10.63
CA ASP A 150 -12.67 -6.89 -12.00
C ASP A 150 -13.72 -7.45 -12.97
N LYS A 151 -13.42 -7.51 -14.28
CA LYS A 151 -14.34 -8.10 -15.26
C LYS A 151 -14.64 -9.59 -15.05
N LYS A 152 -13.83 -10.30 -14.25
CA LYS A 152 -13.98 -11.72 -13.98
C LYS A 152 -14.85 -12.00 -12.75
N GLY A 153 -15.03 -11.00 -11.87
CA GLY A 153 -15.85 -11.19 -10.67
C GLY A 153 -15.54 -10.24 -9.50
N ILE A 154 -16.09 -10.60 -8.35
CA ILE A 154 -15.90 -9.93 -7.07
C ILE A 154 -15.09 -10.88 -6.18
N TYR A 155 -14.18 -10.30 -5.41
CA TYR A 155 -13.25 -11.04 -4.57
C TYR A 155 -13.31 -10.47 -3.14
N ASN A 156 -13.17 -11.34 -2.17
CA ASN A 156 -12.84 -10.98 -0.80
C ASN A 156 -11.43 -11.49 -0.56
N TRP A 157 -10.44 -10.58 -0.49
CA TRP A 157 -9.01 -10.92 -0.46
C TRP A 157 -8.62 -11.86 -1.61
N ASP A 158 -8.27 -13.10 -1.26
CA ASP A 158 -7.83 -14.13 -2.18
C ASP A 158 -8.94 -15.06 -2.67
N TYR A 159 -10.15 -14.87 -2.19
CA TYR A 159 -11.29 -15.71 -2.52
C TYR A 159 -12.25 -15.03 -3.50
N LYS A 160 -12.44 -15.63 -4.68
CA LYS A 160 -13.46 -15.20 -5.63
C LYS A 160 -14.84 -15.65 -5.16
N LEU A 161 -15.77 -14.72 -5.03
CA LEU A 161 -17.12 -15.05 -4.60
C LEU A 161 -17.81 -16.01 -5.57
N PRO A 162 -18.44 -17.12 -5.08
CA PRO A 162 -18.85 -18.26 -5.89
C PRO A 162 -20.22 -18.09 -6.54
N PHE A 163 -20.47 -16.98 -7.22
CA PHE A 163 -21.72 -16.82 -7.94
C PHE A 163 -21.51 -16.51 -9.43
N ARG A 164 -22.58 -16.67 -10.22
CA ARG A 164 -22.52 -16.43 -11.66
C ARG A 164 -22.54 -14.94 -11.95
N TYR A 165 -21.49 -14.45 -12.56
CA TYR A 165 -21.41 -13.08 -13.04
C TYR A 165 -22.04 -12.99 -14.43
N THR A 166 -23.22 -12.36 -14.50
CA THR A 166 -23.93 -12.13 -15.77
C THR A 166 -23.49 -10.86 -16.47
N LYS A 167 -23.01 -9.89 -15.69
CA LYS A 167 -22.42 -8.65 -16.15
C LYS A 167 -21.10 -8.37 -15.42
N ARG A 168 -20.31 -7.45 -15.94
CA ARG A 168 -19.15 -6.93 -15.24
C ARG A 168 -19.61 -6.22 -13.96
N PRO A 169 -19.02 -6.53 -12.78
CA PRO A 169 -19.25 -5.74 -11.57
C PRO A 169 -18.76 -4.30 -11.75
N GLU A 170 -19.60 -3.33 -11.41
CA GLU A 170 -19.27 -1.91 -11.39
C GLU A 170 -19.86 -1.27 -10.15
N TYR A 171 -18.98 -0.84 -9.24
CA TYR A 171 -19.41 -0.20 -8.00
C TYR A 171 -20.19 1.09 -8.28
N GLY A 172 -21.31 1.26 -7.57
CA GLY A 172 -22.23 2.38 -7.77
C GLY A 172 -23.19 2.23 -8.94
N LYS A 173 -23.13 1.12 -9.72
CA LYS A 173 -24.06 0.84 -10.82
C LYS A 173 -24.85 -0.44 -10.60
N ASN A 174 -24.16 -1.58 -10.53
CA ASN A 174 -24.78 -2.88 -10.32
C ASN A 174 -24.17 -3.62 -9.12
N LEU A 175 -23.21 -3.00 -8.44
CA LEU A 175 -22.59 -3.47 -7.23
C LEU A 175 -22.66 -2.37 -6.17
N PHE A 176 -23.25 -2.67 -5.01
CA PHE A 176 -23.36 -1.78 -3.88
C PHE A 176 -23.00 -2.53 -2.61
N PHE A 177 -22.31 -1.86 -1.69
CA PHE A 177 -22.08 -2.38 -0.34
C PHE A 177 -22.99 -1.65 0.63
N ILE A 178 -23.56 -2.42 1.56
CA ILE A 178 -24.34 -1.93 2.68
C ILE A 178 -23.51 -2.13 3.93
N ASP A 179 -23.20 -1.03 4.60
CA ASP A 179 -22.27 -0.96 5.72
C ASP A 179 -22.42 -2.04 6.80
N GLU A 180 -21.30 -2.40 7.40
CA GLU A 180 -21.10 -3.10 8.67
C GLU A 180 -21.39 -4.61 8.74
N LYS A 181 -21.94 -5.25 7.68
CA LYS A 181 -22.38 -6.66 7.80
C LYS A 181 -21.95 -7.58 6.66
N ASP A 182 -20.89 -7.25 5.92
CA ASP A 182 -20.53 -8.03 4.71
C ASP A 182 -21.71 -8.27 3.76
N LEU A 183 -22.67 -7.33 3.79
CA LEU A 183 -23.85 -7.35 2.93
C LEU A 183 -23.58 -6.52 1.69
N PHE A 184 -23.77 -7.10 0.53
CA PHE A 184 -23.68 -6.38 -0.72
C PHE A 184 -24.81 -6.76 -1.69
N ILE A 185 -25.09 -5.87 -2.62
CA ILE A 185 -26.07 -6.06 -3.68
C ILE A 185 -25.32 -6.14 -5.01
N TYR A 186 -25.59 -7.18 -5.76
CA TYR A 186 -25.13 -7.31 -7.14
C TYR A 186 -26.30 -7.75 -8.02
N GLU A 187 -26.58 -7.01 -9.12
CA GLU A 187 -27.66 -7.32 -10.07
C GLU A 187 -29.02 -7.56 -9.40
N ASN A 188 -29.43 -6.73 -8.45
CA ASN A 188 -30.71 -6.84 -7.72
C ASN A 188 -30.82 -8.06 -6.79
N GLN A 189 -29.73 -8.72 -6.49
CA GLN A 189 -29.66 -9.76 -5.47
C GLN A 189 -28.84 -9.27 -4.29
N ALA A 190 -29.33 -9.47 -3.09
CA ALA A 190 -28.57 -9.23 -1.87
C ALA A 190 -27.78 -10.49 -1.50
N TYR A 191 -26.53 -10.30 -1.17
CA TYR A 191 -25.61 -11.35 -0.73
C TYR A 191 -25.08 -10.95 0.63
N TYR A 192 -25.03 -11.90 1.54
CA TYR A 192 -24.38 -11.71 2.82
C TYR A 192 -23.51 -12.93 3.15
N ARG A 193 -22.46 -12.71 3.89
CA ARG A 193 -21.56 -13.73 4.39
C ARG A 193 -21.81 -13.90 5.88
N ASP A 194 -21.96 -15.13 6.32
CA ASP A 194 -22.04 -15.44 7.74
C ASP A 194 -20.66 -15.74 8.35
N TYR A 195 -20.63 -15.99 9.65
CA TYR A 195 -19.40 -16.33 10.38
C TYR A 195 -18.75 -17.65 9.95
N GLU A 196 -19.47 -18.50 9.21
CA GLU A 196 -18.98 -19.78 8.68
C GLU A 196 -18.52 -19.66 7.24
N ASP A 197 -18.30 -18.43 6.73
CA ASP A 197 -17.90 -18.13 5.36
C ASP A 197 -18.90 -18.56 4.27
N SER A 198 -20.12 -18.87 4.66
CA SER A 198 -21.20 -19.21 3.71
C SER A 198 -21.79 -17.96 3.08
N LEU A 199 -21.91 -17.97 1.76
CA LEU A 199 -22.55 -16.89 1.00
C LEU A 199 -24.02 -17.23 0.74
N TYR A 200 -24.90 -16.39 1.25
CA TYR A 200 -26.34 -16.49 1.03
C TYR A 200 -26.81 -15.45 0.04
N ALA A 201 -27.73 -15.81 -0.82
CA ALA A 201 -28.34 -14.91 -1.79
C ALA A 201 -29.86 -14.83 -1.58
N LYS A 202 -30.39 -13.60 -1.63
CA LYS A 202 -31.83 -13.33 -1.58
C LYS A 202 -32.22 -12.36 -2.68
N ASN A 203 -33.22 -12.72 -3.46
CA ASN A 203 -33.78 -11.80 -4.44
C ASN A 203 -34.43 -10.61 -3.72
N LEU A 204 -34.14 -9.42 -4.18
CA LEU A 204 -34.83 -8.20 -3.79
C LEU A 204 -36.05 -8.08 -4.71
N THR A 205 -37.21 -8.49 -4.22
CA THR A 205 -38.51 -8.33 -4.89
C THR A 205 -39.10 -7.00 -4.51
#